data_0dc08e7d9ae6d9b8e1edabf12f121ef1
#
_entry.id   0dc08e7d9ae6d9b8e1edabf12f121ef1
#
_cell.length_a   1.000
_cell.length_b   1.000
_cell.length_c   1.000
_cell.angle_alpha   90.00
_cell.angle_beta   90.00
_cell.angle_gamma   90.00
#
_symmetry.space_group_name_H-M   'P 1'
#
loop_
_entity.id
_entity.type
_entity.pdbx_description
1 polymer ?
#
loop_
_entity_poly.entity_id
_entity_poly.type
_entity_poly.pdbx_seq_one_letter_code
_entity_poly.pdbx_strand_id
1 'polypeptide(L)'
;YYGASGIVDHVKDYIFDGNYLLISEDGANLLARNTPIAFSISGKTWVNNHAHILRFDNPITQKYVEIYLNAIDLSPYISGGAQPKLNQQNLYKIPIPLPPFQRQKEIVEILDHFSTLCTDLTSGLPAEIEARKKQYEYYRDNLLSFTPAD
;
A
#
# COMPACT_ATOMS: atom_id res chain seq x y z
N TYR A 1 0.05 -10.57 15.29
CA TYR A 1 -1.19 -10.96 14.66
C TYR A 1 -1.77 -9.77 13.89
N TYR A 2 -2.00 -9.96 12.60
CA TYR A 2 -2.44 -8.91 11.68
C TYR A 2 -3.85 -9.16 11.18
N GLY A 3 -4.60 -8.08 11.01
CA GLY A 3 -5.88 -8.01 10.33
C GLY A 3 -5.84 -7.07 9.11
N ALA A 4 -7.03 -6.70 8.60
CA ALA A 4 -7.20 -5.84 7.43
C ALA A 4 -6.52 -4.46 7.55
N SER A 5 -6.39 -3.91 8.74
CA SER A 5 -5.91 -2.54 8.97
C SER A 5 -4.61 -2.46 9.78
N GLY A 6 -3.91 -3.59 9.94
CA GLY A 6 -2.65 -3.63 10.67
C GLY A 6 -2.63 -4.61 11.83
N ILE A 7 -1.82 -4.31 12.85
CA ILE A 7 -1.66 -5.17 14.04
C ILE A 7 -2.94 -5.16 14.87
N VAL A 8 -3.43 -6.36 15.18
CA VAL A 8 -4.61 -6.59 16.04
C VAL A 8 -4.17 -7.01 17.43
N ASP A 9 -3.19 -7.93 17.53
CA ASP A 9 -2.76 -8.51 18.80
C ASP A 9 -1.36 -9.14 18.67
N HIS A 10 -0.80 -9.61 19.80
CA HIS A 10 0.43 -10.39 19.85
C HIS A 10 0.11 -11.83 20.27
N VAL A 11 0.56 -12.79 19.46
CA VAL A 11 0.31 -14.22 19.66
C VAL A 11 1.64 -14.98 19.72
N LYS A 12 1.63 -16.16 20.32
CA LYS A 12 2.84 -16.99 20.46
C LYS A 12 3.22 -17.70 19.18
N ASP A 13 2.21 -18.09 18.39
CA ASP A 13 2.39 -18.91 17.20
C ASP A 13 2.38 -18.04 15.94
N TYR A 14 2.95 -18.56 14.86
CA TYR A 14 2.96 -17.89 13.56
C TYR A 14 2.67 -18.90 12.45
N ILE A 15 2.15 -18.40 11.33
CA ILE A 15 1.93 -19.18 10.10
C ILE A 15 2.77 -18.68 8.93
N PHE A 16 3.32 -17.48 9.03
CA PHE A 16 4.20 -16.89 8.03
C PHE A 16 5.51 -16.47 8.69
N ASP A 17 6.63 -16.67 7.97
CA ASP A 17 7.94 -16.17 8.35
C ASP A 17 8.62 -15.62 7.09
N GLY A 18 8.87 -14.31 7.05
CA GLY A 18 9.42 -13.62 5.89
C GLY A 18 8.80 -12.24 5.64
N ASN A 19 9.01 -11.74 4.42
CA ASN A 19 8.48 -10.45 3.97
C ASN A 19 7.26 -10.67 3.08
N TYR A 20 6.17 -10.00 3.42
CA TYR A 20 4.91 -10.09 2.69
C TYR A 20 4.25 -8.71 2.57
N LEU A 21 3.48 -8.52 1.51
CA LEU A 21 2.55 -7.41 1.37
C LEU A 21 1.15 -7.88 1.75
N LEU A 22 0.57 -7.25 2.75
CA LEU A 22 -0.84 -7.44 3.10
C LEU A 22 -1.70 -6.41 2.38
N ILE A 23 -2.87 -6.84 1.91
CA ILE A 23 -3.87 -5.96 1.30
C ILE A 23 -5.19 -6.22 2.00
N SER A 24 -5.85 -5.17 2.49
CA SER A 24 -7.17 -5.28 3.13
C SER A 24 -8.18 -5.98 2.22
N GLU A 25 -8.84 -7.04 2.72
CA GLU A 25 -9.90 -7.73 1.99
C GLU A 25 -11.26 -7.08 2.23
N ASP A 26 -11.51 -6.56 3.43
CA ASP A 26 -12.80 -6.00 3.81
C ASP A 26 -12.68 -4.81 4.77
N GLY A 27 -13.82 -4.17 5.01
CA GLY A 27 -13.97 -3.07 5.95
C GLY A 27 -14.16 -1.70 5.31
N ALA A 28 -14.67 -0.78 6.11
CA ALA A 28 -14.98 0.59 5.69
C ALA A 28 -13.76 1.35 5.15
N ASN A 29 -12.55 1.00 5.60
CA ASN A 29 -11.31 1.65 5.17
C ASN A 29 -10.99 1.44 3.68
N LEU A 30 -11.54 0.40 3.04
CA LEU A 30 -11.38 0.21 1.59
C LEU A 30 -11.90 1.41 0.79
N LEU A 31 -12.97 2.06 1.27
CA LEU A 31 -13.55 3.26 0.66
C LEU A 31 -13.10 4.54 1.36
N ALA A 32 -13.02 4.54 2.69
CA ALA A 32 -12.68 5.72 3.48
C ALA A 32 -11.21 6.14 3.34
N ARG A 33 -10.30 5.19 3.12
CA ARG A 33 -8.86 5.42 2.89
C ARG A 33 -8.17 6.25 4.00
N ASN A 34 -8.63 6.11 5.23
CA ASN A 34 -8.05 6.80 6.38
C ASN A 34 -6.69 6.22 6.79
N THR A 35 -6.48 4.94 6.49
CA THR A 35 -5.22 4.23 6.69
C THR A 35 -4.82 3.50 5.41
N PRO A 36 -3.54 3.16 5.22
CA PRO A 36 -3.11 2.35 4.09
C PRO A 36 -3.91 1.04 4.00
N ILE A 37 -4.30 0.66 2.79
CA ILE A 37 -4.97 -0.62 2.52
C ILE A 37 -3.97 -1.72 2.15
N ALA A 38 -2.79 -1.35 1.68
CA ALA A 38 -1.66 -2.23 1.41
C ALA A 38 -0.49 -1.83 2.31
N PHE A 39 0.09 -2.79 3.03
CA PHE A 39 1.22 -2.55 3.94
C PHE A 39 2.12 -3.78 4.04
N SER A 40 3.42 -3.53 4.11
CA SER A 40 4.43 -4.58 4.24
C SER A 40 4.55 -5.05 5.68
N ILE A 41 4.72 -6.37 5.85
CA ILE A 41 5.02 -7.02 7.12
C ILE A 41 6.28 -7.87 6.99
N SER A 42 6.97 -8.14 8.10
CA SER A 42 8.18 -8.95 8.13
C SER A 42 8.27 -9.83 9.37
N GLY A 43 9.06 -10.90 9.25
CA GLY A 43 9.32 -11.84 10.33
C GLY A 43 8.17 -12.81 10.60
N LYS A 44 8.09 -13.30 11.85
CA LYS A 44 7.10 -14.28 12.28
C LYS A 44 5.76 -13.61 12.52
N THR A 45 4.76 -13.97 11.72
CA THR A 45 3.45 -13.33 11.73
C THR A 45 2.32 -14.34 11.61
N TRP A 46 1.18 -13.97 12.18
CA TRP A 46 -0.10 -14.59 11.95
C TRP A 46 -1.02 -13.56 11.29
N VAL A 47 -1.67 -13.92 10.20
CA VAL A 47 -2.58 -13.05 9.47
C VAL A 47 -3.97 -13.70 9.45
N ASN A 48 -5.01 -12.92 9.74
CA ASN A 48 -6.38 -13.40 9.66
C ASN A 48 -6.93 -13.40 8.23
N ASN A 49 -8.17 -13.83 8.06
CA ASN A 49 -8.85 -13.93 6.78
C ASN A 49 -9.44 -12.60 6.27
N HIS A 50 -9.09 -11.48 6.89
CA HIS A 50 -9.51 -10.13 6.45
C HIS A 50 -8.44 -9.39 5.65
N ALA A 51 -7.35 -10.09 5.30
CA ALA A 51 -6.30 -9.55 4.46
C ALA A 51 -5.80 -10.58 3.44
N HIS A 52 -5.56 -10.14 2.22
CA HIS A 52 -4.81 -10.89 1.22
C HIS A 52 -3.32 -10.81 1.52
N ILE A 53 -2.59 -11.89 1.22
CA ILE A 53 -1.15 -11.98 1.45
C ILE A 53 -0.47 -12.21 0.11
N LEU A 54 0.46 -11.32 -0.25
CA LEU A 54 1.28 -11.46 -1.44
C LEU A 54 2.76 -11.56 -1.06
N ARG A 55 3.47 -12.38 -1.81
CA ARG A 55 4.91 -12.53 -1.71
C ARG A 55 5.57 -12.03 -2.98
N PHE A 56 6.67 -11.32 -2.83
CA PHE A 56 7.50 -10.82 -3.91
C PHE A 56 8.93 -11.33 -3.74
N ASP A 57 9.59 -11.65 -4.85
CA ASP A 57 11.01 -12.05 -4.82
C ASP A 57 11.94 -10.86 -4.55
N ASN A 58 11.44 -9.65 -4.80
CA ASN A 58 12.22 -8.43 -4.67
C ASN A 58 11.50 -7.41 -3.77
N PRO A 59 12.16 -6.89 -2.72
CA PRO A 59 11.56 -5.93 -1.79
C PRO A 59 11.25 -4.57 -2.44
N ILE A 60 12.01 -4.15 -3.45
CA ILE A 60 11.72 -2.90 -4.19
C ILE A 60 10.42 -3.04 -4.97
N THR A 61 10.22 -4.17 -5.67
CA THR A 61 8.96 -4.44 -6.37
C THR A 61 7.79 -4.52 -5.39
N GLN A 62 7.97 -5.16 -4.23
CA GLN A 62 6.95 -5.18 -3.16
C GLN A 62 6.60 -3.76 -2.73
N LYS A 63 7.59 -2.92 -2.44
CA LYS A 63 7.38 -1.54 -2.01
C LYS A 63 6.74 -0.68 -3.10
N TYR A 64 7.15 -0.86 -4.34
CA TYR A 64 6.52 -0.19 -5.49
C TYR A 64 5.02 -0.54 -5.59
N VAL A 65 4.67 -1.82 -5.50
CA VAL A 65 3.27 -2.27 -5.55
C VAL A 65 2.47 -1.77 -4.35
N GLU A 66 3.06 -1.76 -3.15
CA GLU A 66 2.46 -1.16 -1.95
C GLU A 66 2.07 0.31 -2.18
N ILE A 67 3.02 1.12 -2.67
CA ILE A 67 2.79 2.53 -2.96
C ILE A 67 1.70 2.69 -4.03
N TYR A 68 1.78 1.92 -5.11
CA TYR A 68 0.82 1.97 -6.21
C TYR A 68 -0.61 1.67 -5.73
N LEU A 69 -0.83 0.56 -5.00
CA LEU A 69 -2.15 0.18 -4.50
C LEU A 69 -2.73 1.19 -3.50
N ASN A 70 -1.87 1.85 -2.73
CA ASN A 70 -2.32 2.92 -1.83
C ASN A 70 -2.62 4.23 -2.56
N ALA A 71 -2.15 4.41 -3.79
CA ALA A 71 -2.35 5.63 -4.57
C ALA A 71 -3.59 5.57 -5.47
N ILE A 72 -3.88 4.41 -6.09
CA ILE A 72 -4.96 4.29 -7.08
C ILE A 72 -6.35 4.23 -6.44
N ASP A 73 -7.39 4.59 -7.21
CA ASP A 73 -8.78 4.35 -6.83
C ASP A 73 -9.13 2.86 -7.03
N LEU A 74 -9.49 2.20 -5.94
CA LEU A 74 -9.91 0.80 -5.94
C LEU A 74 -11.44 0.63 -5.94
N SER A 75 -12.21 1.71 -5.90
CA SER A 75 -13.69 1.65 -5.88
C SER A 75 -14.28 0.75 -6.97
N PRO A 76 -13.74 0.73 -8.22
CA PRO A 76 -14.25 -0.16 -9.27
C PRO A 76 -14.11 -1.66 -8.97
N TYR A 77 -13.20 -2.02 -8.06
CA TYR A 77 -12.90 -3.41 -7.70
C TYR A 77 -13.54 -3.84 -6.37
N ILE A 78 -14.16 -2.88 -5.64
CA ILE A 78 -14.78 -3.13 -4.35
C ILE A 78 -16.25 -3.48 -4.56
N SER A 79 -16.69 -4.57 -3.95
CA SER A 79 -18.08 -5.02 -3.92
C SER A 79 -18.67 -4.90 -2.52
N GLY A 80 -20.01 -4.99 -2.40
CA GLY A 80 -20.70 -5.01 -1.10
C GLY A 80 -20.98 -3.60 -0.54
N GLY A 81 -22.24 -3.15 -0.59
CA GLY A 81 -22.62 -1.80 -0.17
C GLY A 81 -22.40 -1.51 1.32
N ALA A 82 -22.97 -2.32 2.20
CA ALA A 82 -22.86 -2.12 3.66
C ALA A 82 -21.53 -2.61 4.25
N GLN A 83 -20.91 -3.60 3.61
CA GLN A 83 -19.60 -4.12 3.96
C GLN A 83 -18.71 -4.14 2.70
N PRO A 84 -17.92 -3.08 2.46
CA PRO A 84 -17.00 -3.03 1.34
C PRO A 84 -16.04 -4.21 1.36
N LYS A 85 -15.90 -4.91 0.21
CA LYS A 85 -15.06 -6.09 0.09
C LYS A 85 -14.28 -6.09 -1.23
N LEU A 86 -12.98 -6.23 -1.10
CA LEU A 86 -12.06 -6.51 -2.20
C LEU A 86 -11.75 -8.01 -2.19
N ASN A 87 -12.57 -8.82 -2.82
CA ASN A 87 -12.35 -10.26 -2.90
C ASN A 87 -11.18 -10.60 -3.85
N GLN A 88 -10.67 -11.82 -3.75
CA GLN A 88 -9.53 -12.30 -4.54
C GLN A 88 -9.74 -12.16 -6.05
N GLN A 89 -10.94 -12.45 -6.55
CA GLN A 89 -11.24 -12.33 -7.99
C GLN A 89 -11.15 -10.89 -8.48
N ASN A 90 -11.58 -9.93 -7.67
CA ASN A 90 -11.49 -8.51 -7.98
C ASN A 90 -10.06 -7.97 -7.80
N LEU A 91 -9.33 -8.46 -6.80
CA LEU A 91 -7.91 -8.15 -6.63
C LEU A 91 -7.11 -8.53 -7.89
N TYR A 92 -7.37 -9.68 -8.49
CA TYR A 92 -6.69 -10.13 -9.72
C TYR A 92 -7.01 -9.30 -10.97
N LYS A 93 -8.07 -8.50 -10.94
CA LYS A 93 -8.45 -7.60 -12.07
C LYS A 93 -7.74 -6.25 -12.01
N ILE A 94 -7.08 -5.92 -10.89
CA ILE A 94 -6.39 -4.65 -10.75
C ILE A 94 -5.15 -4.64 -11.66
N PRO A 95 -5.10 -3.76 -12.68
CA PRO A 95 -3.92 -3.64 -13.51
C PRO A 95 -2.80 -2.94 -12.71
N ILE A 96 -1.67 -3.60 -12.55
CA ILE A 96 -0.49 -3.02 -11.93
C ILE A 96 0.57 -2.84 -13.01
N PRO A 97 0.86 -1.61 -13.46
CA PRO A 97 1.94 -1.36 -14.39
C PRO A 97 3.27 -1.65 -13.70
N LEU A 98 4.09 -2.51 -14.28
CA LEU A 98 5.41 -2.86 -13.77
C LEU A 98 6.48 -2.34 -14.75
N PRO A 99 7.00 -1.12 -14.55
CA PRO A 99 8.10 -0.61 -15.36
C PRO A 99 9.38 -1.43 -15.11
N PRO A 100 10.44 -1.27 -15.92
CA PRO A 100 11.73 -1.92 -15.68
C PRO A 100 12.21 -1.71 -14.25
N PHE A 101 12.88 -2.71 -13.68
CA PHE A 101 13.28 -2.73 -12.25
C PHE A 101 14.02 -1.46 -11.82
N GLN A 102 14.92 -0.95 -12.65
CA GLN A 102 15.65 0.28 -12.36
C GLN A 102 14.69 1.47 -12.14
N ARG A 103 13.63 1.56 -12.95
CA ARG A 103 12.61 2.61 -12.80
C ARG A 103 11.76 2.43 -11.55
N GLN A 104 11.41 1.18 -11.18
CA GLN A 104 10.74 0.92 -9.92
C GLN A 104 11.58 1.42 -8.73
N LYS A 105 12.88 1.13 -8.75
CA LYS A 105 13.81 1.55 -7.71
C LYS A 105 13.88 3.08 -7.58
N GLU A 106 14.03 3.80 -8.68
CA GLU A 106 14.03 5.27 -8.70
C GLU A 106 12.75 5.85 -8.11
N ILE A 107 11.58 5.31 -8.50
CA ILE A 107 10.28 5.76 -7.99
C ILE A 107 10.20 5.55 -6.47
N VAL A 108 10.56 4.37 -5.99
CA VAL A 108 10.53 4.04 -4.56
C VAL A 108 11.46 4.97 -3.78
N GLU A 109 12.71 5.17 -4.22
CA GLU A 109 13.69 6.04 -3.57
C GLU A 109 13.19 7.49 -3.45
N ILE A 110 12.61 8.03 -4.53
CA ILE A 110 12.06 9.38 -4.54
C ILE A 110 10.90 9.49 -3.55
N LEU A 111 9.94 8.56 -3.61
CA LEU A 111 8.74 8.63 -2.79
C LEU A 111 9.02 8.37 -1.30
N ASP A 112 9.95 7.46 -0.97
CA ASP A 112 10.39 7.22 0.41
C ASP A 112 11.13 8.44 0.98
N HIS A 113 11.96 9.10 0.16
CA HIS A 113 12.62 10.34 0.58
C HIS A 113 11.60 11.44 0.92
N PHE A 114 10.59 11.67 0.08
CA PHE A 114 9.52 12.61 0.36
C PHE A 114 8.69 12.23 1.60
N SER A 115 8.38 10.94 1.76
CA SER A 115 7.67 10.44 2.93
C SER A 115 8.43 10.72 4.22
N THR A 116 9.75 10.47 4.21
CA THR A 116 10.64 10.77 5.34
C THR A 116 10.64 12.26 5.67
N LEU A 117 10.81 13.12 4.67
CA LEU A 117 10.76 14.58 4.88
C LEU A 117 9.42 15.04 5.46
N CYS A 118 8.29 14.49 5.00
CA CYS A 118 6.97 14.82 5.56
C CYS A 118 6.85 14.37 7.02
N THR A 119 7.44 13.25 7.40
CA THR A 119 7.38 12.72 8.76
C THR A 119 8.28 13.53 9.73
N ASP A 120 9.50 13.88 9.30
CA ASP A 120 10.44 14.66 10.10
C ASP A 120 9.94 16.09 10.37
N LEU A 121 9.15 16.66 9.45
CA LEU A 121 8.59 18.00 9.62
C LEU A 121 7.37 18.08 10.57
N THR A 122 6.84 16.93 11.04
CA THR A 122 5.67 16.90 11.94
C THR A 122 5.92 17.54 13.31
N SER A 123 7.17 17.86 13.67
CA SER A 123 7.52 18.43 14.96
C SER A 123 7.51 19.97 15.04
N GLY A 124 7.26 20.72 13.94
CA GLY A 124 7.43 22.17 14.05
C GLY A 124 6.62 23.11 13.14
N LEU A 125 6.14 22.71 11.96
CA LEU A 125 5.59 23.65 10.98
C LEU A 125 4.38 23.09 10.19
N PRO A 126 3.14 23.19 10.71
CA PRO A 126 1.95 22.62 10.08
C PRO A 126 1.72 23.07 8.61
N ALA A 127 2.00 24.32 8.27
CA ALA A 127 1.83 24.84 6.92
C ALA A 127 2.86 24.25 5.92
N GLU A 128 4.08 24.01 6.37
CA GLU A 128 5.11 23.38 5.55
C GLU A 128 4.83 21.89 5.36
N ILE A 129 4.29 21.22 6.37
CA ILE A 129 3.82 19.82 6.27
C ILE A 129 2.76 19.70 5.19
N GLU A 130 1.77 20.58 5.18
CA GLU A 130 0.71 20.53 4.17
C GLU A 130 1.25 20.81 2.75
N ALA A 131 2.16 21.78 2.61
CA ALA A 131 2.81 22.06 1.33
C ALA A 131 3.64 20.86 0.82
N ARG A 132 4.40 20.20 1.71
CA ARG A 132 5.18 19.01 1.37
C ARG A 132 4.30 17.80 1.03
N LYS A 133 3.17 17.64 1.72
CA LYS A 133 2.20 16.59 1.41
C LYS A 133 1.62 16.77 0.01
N LYS A 134 1.21 17.99 -0.35
CA LYS A 134 0.73 18.30 -1.72
C LYS A 134 1.81 18.03 -2.77
N GLN A 135 3.07 18.37 -2.46
CA GLN A 135 4.20 18.10 -3.34
C GLN A 135 4.43 16.59 -3.50
N TYR A 136 4.36 15.81 -2.41
CA TYR A 136 4.46 14.35 -2.46
C TYR A 136 3.35 13.75 -3.34
N GLU A 137 2.09 14.14 -3.13
CA GLU A 137 0.95 13.67 -3.90
C GLU A 137 1.13 13.98 -5.40
N TYR A 138 1.56 15.18 -5.74
CA TYR A 138 1.84 15.56 -7.13
C TYR A 138 2.92 14.69 -7.77
N TYR A 139 4.06 14.50 -7.11
CA TYR A 139 5.13 13.66 -7.67
C TYR A 139 4.74 12.19 -7.72
N ARG A 140 4.06 11.67 -6.70
CA ARG A 140 3.54 10.31 -6.70
C ARG A 140 2.63 10.07 -7.90
N ASP A 141 1.67 10.94 -8.12
CA ASP A 141 0.69 10.79 -9.19
C ASP A 141 1.35 10.89 -10.57
N ASN A 142 2.32 11.79 -10.75
CA ASN A 142 3.10 11.87 -11.97
C ASN A 142 3.99 10.64 -12.20
N LEU A 143 4.66 10.14 -11.16
CA LEU A 143 5.55 8.98 -11.27
C LEU A 143 4.78 7.66 -11.48
N LEU A 144 3.55 7.59 -11.00
CA LEU A 144 2.68 6.42 -11.13
C LEU A 144 1.68 6.52 -12.29
N SER A 145 1.67 7.64 -13.04
CA SER A 145 0.87 7.77 -14.25
C SER A 145 1.59 7.09 -15.43
N PHE A 146 0.99 6.02 -15.94
CA PHE A 146 1.51 5.29 -17.09
C PHE A 146 0.52 5.39 -18.24
N THR A 147 1.01 5.78 -19.43
CA THR A 147 0.26 5.61 -20.68
C THR A 147 0.37 4.15 -21.11
N PRO A 148 -0.74 3.50 -21.51
CA PRO A 148 -0.65 2.18 -22.13
C PRO A 148 0.32 2.26 -23.33
N ALA A 149 1.19 1.26 -23.47
CA ALA A 149 1.93 1.09 -24.72
C ALA A 149 0.95 0.63 -25.80
N ASP A 150 0.90 1.33 -26.92
CA ASP A 150 0.14 0.94 -28.13
C ASP A 150 0.66 -0.39 -28.70
#